data_c251a7743e0217826100a4efb666edce
#
_entry.id   c251a7743e0217826100a4efb666edce
#
_cell.length_a   1.000
_cell.length_b   1.000
_cell.length_c   1.000
_cell.angle_alpha   90.00
_cell.angle_beta   90.00
_cell.angle_gamma   90.00
#
_symmetry.space_group_name_H-M   'P 1'
#
loop_
_entity.id
_entity.type
_entity.pdbx_description
1 polymer ?
#
loop_
_entity_poly.entity_id
_entity_poly.type
_entity_poly.pdbx_seq_one_letter_code
_entity_poly.pdbx_strand_id
1 'polypeptide(L)'
;TQHDVEVVTHEAGHAFASWTNRKRIPTSYVWPSLEACEVHSMSMEFFAWPWAEGFFGPDTRKFLYSHLAGALTFIPYGTMVDHFQHIVYEKPDMTPAERNAAWKELTGIYMPWVNMNDSDLPFYTEGRRWQRQHHIYSSPFYYIDYCLAQTVALEFWAMIQKDLGDAWKHYMAYTVQGGSRTFTDLLKNAGLESPFDESCLRGVCAAAEQWLDSFDMTGIR
;
A
#
# COMPACT_ATOMS: atom_id res chain seq x y z
N THR A 1 7.20 -17.37 -5.93
CA THR A 1 7.85 -16.51 -4.93
C THR A 1 6.79 -15.79 -4.08
N GLN A 2 7.19 -15.17 -2.96
CA GLN A 2 6.31 -14.33 -2.15
C GLN A 2 5.62 -13.27 -3.02
N HIS A 3 6.40 -12.55 -3.80
CA HIS A 3 5.89 -11.49 -4.69
C HIS A 3 4.82 -12.00 -5.67
N ASP A 4 4.97 -13.20 -6.24
CA ASP A 4 3.97 -13.75 -7.16
C ASP A 4 2.63 -14.00 -6.46
N VAL A 5 2.65 -14.44 -5.20
CA VAL A 5 1.43 -14.66 -4.41
C VAL A 5 0.78 -13.33 -4.05
N GLU A 6 1.56 -12.33 -3.62
CA GLU A 6 1.07 -10.98 -3.36
C GLU A 6 0.39 -10.40 -4.61
N VAL A 7 1.04 -10.48 -5.77
CA VAL A 7 0.46 -10.00 -7.04
C VAL A 7 -0.84 -10.74 -7.37
N VAL A 8 -0.89 -12.07 -7.24
CA VAL A 8 -2.11 -12.84 -7.54
C VAL A 8 -3.27 -12.46 -6.62
N THR A 9 -3.02 -12.30 -5.33
CA THR A 9 -4.06 -11.90 -4.37
C THR A 9 -4.50 -10.45 -4.56
N HIS A 10 -3.56 -9.56 -4.92
CA HIS A 10 -3.81 -8.18 -5.32
C HIS A 10 -4.76 -8.11 -6.53
N GLU A 11 -4.39 -8.75 -7.63
CA GLU A 11 -5.20 -8.78 -8.86
C GLU A 11 -6.56 -9.46 -8.65
N ALA A 12 -6.63 -10.45 -7.75
CA ALA A 12 -7.89 -11.06 -7.37
C ALA A 12 -8.85 -10.04 -6.70
N GLY A 13 -8.33 -9.08 -5.94
CA GLY A 13 -9.10 -7.98 -5.36
C GLY A 13 -9.74 -7.10 -6.43
N HIS A 14 -8.98 -6.70 -7.44
CA HIS A 14 -9.50 -5.95 -8.59
C HIS A 14 -10.54 -6.76 -9.37
N ALA A 15 -10.26 -8.02 -9.65
CA ALA A 15 -11.17 -8.90 -10.36
C ALA A 15 -12.49 -9.09 -9.60
N PHE A 16 -12.43 -9.28 -8.28
CA PHE A 16 -13.59 -9.42 -7.42
C PHE A 16 -14.46 -8.14 -7.40
N ALA A 17 -13.84 -6.97 -7.27
CA ALA A 17 -14.55 -5.69 -7.30
C ALA A 17 -15.23 -5.46 -8.66
N SER A 18 -14.53 -5.70 -9.76
CA SER A 18 -15.08 -5.62 -11.12
C SER A 18 -16.25 -6.58 -11.31
N TRP A 19 -16.08 -7.85 -10.92
CA TRP A 19 -17.13 -8.85 -11.03
C TRP A 19 -18.38 -8.47 -10.22
N THR A 20 -18.19 -7.97 -9.00
CA THR A 20 -19.27 -7.53 -8.11
C THR A 20 -20.08 -6.41 -8.77
N ASN A 21 -19.42 -5.47 -9.43
CA ASN A 21 -20.02 -4.29 -10.04
C ASN A 21 -20.34 -4.43 -11.54
N ARG A 22 -20.10 -5.58 -12.17
CA ARG A 22 -20.18 -5.80 -13.63
C ARG A 22 -21.52 -5.46 -14.29
N LYS A 23 -22.60 -5.35 -13.52
CA LYS A 23 -23.95 -5.04 -14.03
C LYS A 23 -24.33 -3.57 -13.80
N ARG A 24 -23.42 -2.72 -13.33
CA ARG A 24 -23.72 -1.31 -13.09
C ARG A 24 -23.92 -0.55 -14.38
N ILE A 25 -24.87 0.38 -14.32
CA ILE A 25 -25.17 1.34 -15.39
C ILE A 25 -25.13 2.73 -14.77
N PRO A 26 -24.39 3.69 -15.36
CA PRO A 26 -23.49 3.57 -16.53
C PRO A 26 -22.27 2.68 -16.23
N THR A 27 -21.67 2.12 -17.28
CA THR A 27 -20.51 1.22 -17.17
C THR A 27 -19.30 1.88 -16.50
N SER A 28 -19.17 3.21 -16.60
CA SER A 28 -18.13 3.98 -15.90
C SER A 28 -18.17 3.81 -14.36
N TYR A 29 -19.30 3.39 -13.80
CA TYR A 29 -19.45 3.15 -12.37
C TYR A 29 -19.03 1.72 -11.94
N VAL A 30 -18.54 0.90 -12.84
CA VAL A 30 -17.93 -0.40 -12.50
C VAL A 30 -16.62 -0.18 -11.73
N TRP A 31 -15.84 0.82 -12.13
CA TRP A 31 -14.55 1.16 -11.54
C TRP A 31 -14.63 2.47 -10.74
N PRO A 32 -14.15 2.50 -9.50
CA PRO A 32 -14.00 3.73 -8.74
C PRO A 32 -12.76 4.52 -9.20
N SER A 33 -12.46 5.62 -8.52
CA SER A 33 -11.20 6.36 -8.68
C SER A 33 -9.97 5.48 -8.31
N LEU A 34 -8.77 5.90 -8.72
CA LEU A 34 -7.58 5.06 -8.61
C LEU A 34 -7.23 4.73 -7.15
N GLU A 35 -7.26 5.72 -6.25
CA GLU A 35 -7.05 5.50 -4.81
C GLU A 35 -8.06 4.52 -4.22
N ALA A 36 -9.31 4.60 -4.67
CA ALA A 36 -10.36 3.70 -4.23
C ALA A 36 -10.24 2.29 -4.82
N CYS A 37 -9.69 2.18 -6.03
CA CYS A 37 -9.47 0.91 -6.72
C CYS A 37 -8.42 0.07 -5.98
N GLU A 38 -7.33 0.69 -5.53
CA GLU A 38 -6.23 0.01 -4.85
C GLU A 38 -6.62 -0.48 -3.44
N VAL A 39 -7.64 0.10 -2.82
CA VAL A 39 -8.19 -0.47 -1.56
C VAL A 39 -8.68 -1.90 -1.76
N HIS A 40 -9.31 -2.20 -2.91
CA HIS A 40 -9.81 -3.55 -3.17
C HIS A 40 -8.69 -4.58 -3.25
N SER A 41 -7.63 -4.24 -3.97
CA SER A 41 -6.49 -5.12 -4.22
C SER A 41 -5.63 -5.32 -2.97
N MET A 42 -5.18 -4.24 -2.36
CA MET A 42 -4.29 -4.28 -1.20
C MET A 42 -4.97 -4.89 0.04
N SER A 43 -6.29 -4.67 0.21
CA SER A 43 -7.04 -5.33 1.28
C SER A 43 -7.20 -6.83 1.03
N MET A 44 -7.38 -7.26 -0.23
CA MET A 44 -7.53 -8.68 -0.56
C MET A 44 -6.27 -9.48 -0.22
N GLU A 45 -5.09 -8.88 -0.31
CA GLU A 45 -3.85 -9.49 0.14
C GLU A 45 -3.92 -9.93 1.62
N PHE A 46 -4.49 -9.08 2.49
CA PHE A 46 -4.70 -9.40 3.91
C PHE A 46 -5.87 -10.36 4.14
N PHE A 47 -6.94 -10.25 3.37
CA PHE A 47 -8.04 -11.23 3.42
C PHE A 47 -7.59 -12.63 3.02
N ALA A 48 -6.54 -12.77 2.22
CA ALA A 48 -5.96 -14.07 1.85
C ALA A 48 -5.11 -14.73 2.96
N TRP A 49 -4.74 -14.02 4.03
CA TRP A 49 -3.88 -14.53 5.10
C TRP A 49 -4.33 -15.85 5.73
N PRO A 50 -5.62 -16.10 6.00
CA PRO A 50 -6.06 -17.39 6.56
C PRO A 50 -5.72 -18.61 5.69
N TRP A 51 -5.44 -18.40 4.40
CA TRP A 51 -5.08 -19.45 3.45
C TRP A 51 -3.60 -19.45 3.05
N ALA A 52 -2.78 -18.59 3.68
CA ALA A 52 -1.37 -18.42 3.36
C ALA A 52 -0.57 -19.72 3.48
N GLU A 53 -0.95 -20.63 4.38
CA GLU A 53 -0.30 -21.94 4.53
C GLU A 53 -0.35 -22.78 3.23
N GLY A 54 -1.40 -22.63 2.45
CA GLY A 54 -1.54 -23.31 1.15
C GLY A 54 -0.52 -22.85 0.12
N PHE A 55 0.05 -21.66 0.26
CA PHE A 55 1.06 -21.10 -0.63
C PHE A 55 2.48 -21.24 -0.10
N PHE A 56 2.66 -21.06 1.22
CA PHE A 56 3.96 -20.90 1.85
C PHE A 56 4.38 -22.10 2.74
N GLY A 57 3.44 -22.99 3.09
CA GLY A 57 3.74 -24.14 3.94
C GLY A 57 4.44 -23.71 5.23
N PRO A 58 5.65 -24.23 5.53
CA PRO A 58 6.39 -23.90 6.75
C PRO A 58 6.86 -22.45 6.83
N ASP A 59 6.94 -21.73 5.69
CA ASP A 59 7.37 -20.33 5.63
C ASP A 59 6.21 -19.34 5.85
N THR A 60 4.99 -19.81 6.12
CA THR A 60 3.80 -18.98 6.34
C THR A 60 4.04 -17.88 7.37
N ARG A 61 4.62 -18.21 8.53
CA ARG A 61 4.90 -17.22 9.57
C ARG A 61 5.86 -16.12 9.10
N LYS A 62 6.88 -16.49 8.34
CA LYS A 62 7.83 -15.56 7.75
C LYS A 62 7.13 -14.64 6.74
N PHE A 63 6.26 -15.20 5.92
CA PHE A 63 5.44 -14.42 4.98
C PHE A 63 4.57 -13.39 5.71
N LEU A 64 3.78 -13.80 6.71
CA LEU A 64 2.87 -12.89 7.43
C LEU A 64 3.63 -11.71 8.05
N TYR A 65 4.78 -12.00 8.68
CA TYR A 65 5.63 -10.95 9.25
C TYR A 65 6.19 -10.00 8.18
N SER A 66 6.78 -10.54 7.12
CA SER A 66 7.39 -9.73 6.08
C SER A 66 6.37 -8.92 5.28
N HIS A 67 5.17 -9.46 5.05
CA HIS A 67 4.09 -8.76 4.35
C HIS A 67 3.60 -7.56 5.16
N LEU A 68 3.32 -7.71 6.47
CA LEU A 68 2.90 -6.60 7.31
C LEU A 68 4.00 -5.55 7.46
N ALA A 69 5.24 -5.96 7.71
CA ALA A 69 6.37 -5.04 7.79
C ALA A 69 6.60 -4.29 6.46
N GLY A 70 6.43 -5.00 5.34
CA GLY A 70 6.47 -4.42 4.00
C GLY A 70 5.39 -3.37 3.78
N ALA A 71 4.15 -3.66 4.18
CA ALA A 71 3.02 -2.75 4.07
C ALA A 71 3.25 -1.44 4.86
N LEU A 72 3.78 -1.53 6.08
CA LEU A 72 4.13 -0.36 6.88
C LEU A 72 5.26 0.47 6.26
N THR A 73 6.33 -0.18 5.81
CA THR A 73 7.50 0.52 5.26
C THR A 73 7.24 1.06 3.84
N PHE A 74 6.21 0.58 3.18
CA PHE A 74 5.77 1.08 1.90
C PHE A 74 5.20 2.51 1.98
N ILE A 75 4.46 2.85 3.04
CA ILE A 75 3.81 4.16 3.20
C ILE A 75 4.84 5.31 3.14
N PRO A 76 5.92 5.33 3.95
CA PRO A 76 6.91 6.38 3.84
C PRO A 76 7.63 6.39 2.48
N TYR A 77 7.87 5.23 1.86
CA TYR A 77 8.45 5.16 0.53
C TYR A 77 7.55 5.80 -0.52
N GLY A 78 6.27 5.44 -0.55
CA GLY A 78 5.32 5.99 -1.52
C GLY A 78 5.09 7.48 -1.33
N THR A 79 5.03 7.95 -0.08
CA THR A 79 4.95 9.38 0.25
C THR A 79 6.20 10.13 -0.21
N MET A 80 7.39 9.52 -0.07
CA MET A 80 8.64 10.06 -0.60
C MET A 80 8.61 10.19 -2.13
N VAL A 81 8.08 9.20 -2.83
CA VAL A 81 7.92 9.22 -4.30
C VAL A 81 7.05 10.41 -4.72
N ASP A 82 5.96 10.65 -4.02
CA ASP A 82 5.07 11.77 -4.29
C ASP A 82 5.74 13.12 -4.02
N HIS A 83 6.36 13.28 -2.85
CA HIS A 83 7.10 14.50 -2.50
C HIS A 83 8.21 14.80 -3.52
N PHE A 84 8.92 13.79 -3.99
CA PHE A 84 9.93 13.96 -5.04
C PHE A 84 9.31 14.52 -6.34
N GLN A 85 8.14 14.03 -6.73
CA GLN A 85 7.44 14.54 -7.91
C GLN A 85 7.07 16.03 -7.73
N HIS A 86 6.57 16.43 -6.58
CA HIS A 86 6.28 17.85 -6.29
C HIS A 86 7.53 18.72 -6.47
N ILE A 87 8.67 18.31 -5.90
CA ILE A 87 9.95 19.05 -6.04
C ILE A 87 10.34 19.19 -7.51
N VAL A 88 10.28 18.11 -8.28
CA VAL A 88 10.72 18.12 -9.68
C VAL A 88 9.78 18.91 -10.57
N TYR A 89 8.46 18.86 -10.32
CA TYR A 89 7.47 19.63 -11.09
C TYR A 89 7.48 21.11 -10.75
N GLU A 90 7.78 21.49 -9.51
CA GLU A 90 7.98 22.88 -9.12
C GLU A 90 9.28 23.46 -9.69
N LYS A 91 10.29 22.62 -9.95
CA LYS A 91 11.60 23.01 -10.48
C LYS A 91 11.97 22.18 -11.71
N PRO A 92 11.28 22.37 -12.86
CA PRO A 92 11.43 21.51 -14.03
C PRO A 92 12.84 21.54 -14.64
N ASP A 93 13.57 22.63 -14.44
CA ASP A 93 14.93 22.82 -14.96
C ASP A 93 16.04 22.13 -14.14
N MET A 94 15.67 21.39 -13.08
CA MET A 94 16.65 20.61 -12.30
C MET A 94 17.46 19.69 -13.20
N THR A 95 18.78 19.74 -13.03
CA THR A 95 19.70 18.79 -13.64
C THR A 95 19.52 17.38 -13.08
N PRO A 96 19.98 16.33 -13.76
CA PRO A 96 19.96 14.97 -13.20
C PRO A 96 20.67 14.84 -11.86
N ALA A 97 21.76 15.59 -11.65
CA ALA A 97 22.51 15.59 -10.39
C ALA A 97 21.69 16.19 -9.24
N GLU A 98 20.97 17.29 -9.49
CA GLU A 98 20.10 17.93 -8.50
C GLU A 98 18.91 17.03 -8.14
N ARG A 99 18.31 16.32 -9.13
CA ARG A 99 17.26 15.33 -8.87
C ARG A 99 17.78 14.17 -8.02
N ASN A 100 18.99 13.67 -8.29
CA ASN A 100 19.62 12.63 -7.47
C ASN A 100 19.84 13.12 -6.03
N ALA A 101 20.33 14.36 -5.86
CA ALA A 101 20.53 14.95 -4.54
C ALA A 101 19.21 15.08 -3.77
N ALA A 102 18.15 15.58 -4.40
CA ALA A 102 16.82 15.68 -3.80
C ALA A 102 16.29 14.30 -3.38
N TRP A 103 16.40 13.26 -4.22
CA TRP A 103 16.00 11.91 -3.84
C TRP A 103 16.78 11.36 -2.65
N LYS A 104 18.10 11.61 -2.62
CA LYS A 104 18.95 11.20 -1.50
C LYS A 104 18.55 11.88 -0.19
N GLU A 105 18.29 13.19 -0.23
CA GLU A 105 17.81 13.96 0.91
C GLU A 105 16.47 13.40 1.43
N LEU A 106 15.50 13.21 0.54
CA LEU A 106 14.21 12.64 0.89
C LEU A 106 14.33 11.22 1.48
N THR A 107 15.26 10.41 0.96
CA THR A 107 15.52 9.08 1.54
C THR A 107 15.94 9.20 3.00
N GLY A 108 16.77 10.16 3.34
CA GLY A 108 17.18 10.43 4.73
C GLY A 108 16.03 10.87 5.64
N ILE A 109 15.03 11.56 5.09
CA ILE A 109 13.85 12.03 5.84
C ILE A 109 12.83 10.91 6.04
N TYR A 110 12.44 10.23 4.95
CA TYR A 110 11.34 9.26 4.96
C TYR A 110 11.77 7.84 5.34
N MET A 111 13.03 7.50 5.09
CA MET A 111 13.56 6.15 5.29
C MET A 111 14.92 6.20 6.03
N PRO A 112 15.00 6.77 7.25
CA PRO A 112 16.25 6.99 7.96
C PRO A 112 17.00 5.69 8.32
N TRP A 113 16.33 4.54 8.23
CA TRP A 113 16.95 3.22 8.42
C TRP A 113 17.74 2.72 7.21
N VAL A 114 17.62 3.40 6.03
CA VAL A 114 18.37 3.03 4.82
C VAL A 114 19.79 3.58 4.89
N ASN A 115 20.78 2.70 4.81
CA ASN A 115 22.18 3.12 4.78
C ASN A 115 22.55 3.77 3.42
N MET A 116 22.61 5.09 3.39
CA MET A 116 22.98 5.87 2.19
C MET A 116 24.51 6.11 2.07
N ASN A 117 25.33 5.36 2.81
CA ASN A 117 26.79 5.48 2.78
C ASN A 117 27.49 4.20 2.31
N ASP A 118 26.75 3.21 1.84
CA ASP A 118 27.30 1.97 1.33
C ASP A 118 27.95 2.18 -0.05
N SER A 119 29.28 2.09 -0.10
CA SER A 119 30.06 2.29 -1.34
C SER A 119 29.86 1.21 -2.38
N ASP A 120 29.35 0.03 -1.97
CA ASP A 120 29.15 -1.11 -2.88
C ASP A 120 27.84 -0.99 -3.66
N LEU A 121 26.97 -0.03 -3.28
CA LEU A 121 25.69 0.22 -3.92
C LEU A 121 25.55 1.67 -4.43
N PRO A 122 26.44 2.14 -5.31
CA PRO A 122 26.49 3.55 -5.72
C PRO A 122 25.19 4.04 -6.38
N PHE A 123 24.49 3.19 -7.10
CA PHE A 123 23.19 3.54 -7.71
C PHE A 123 22.16 4.00 -6.66
N TYR A 124 22.14 3.37 -5.51
CA TYR A 124 21.25 3.74 -4.40
C TYR A 124 21.78 4.92 -3.60
N THR A 125 23.03 4.85 -3.20
CA THR A 125 23.66 5.83 -2.29
C THR A 125 23.89 7.19 -2.93
N GLU A 126 23.95 7.25 -4.27
CA GLU A 126 23.97 8.49 -5.04
C GLU A 126 22.57 9.04 -5.36
N GLY A 127 21.52 8.43 -4.81
CA GLY A 127 20.14 8.89 -4.97
C GLY A 127 19.54 8.64 -6.34
N ARG A 128 19.99 7.63 -7.07
CA ARG A 128 19.55 7.36 -8.46
C ARG A 128 18.31 6.47 -8.55
N ARG A 129 17.81 5.93 -7.43
CA ARG A 129 16.73 4.91 -7.43
C ARG A 129 15.42 5.41 -8.06
N TRP A 130 15.10 6.71 -8.00
CA TRP A 130 13.91 7.28 -8.64
C TRP A 130 13.82 6.95 -10.13
N GLN A 131 14.97 6.77 -10.80
CA GLN A 131 15.03 6.42 -12.23
C GLN A 131 14.40 5.05 -12.55
N ARG A 132 14.28 4.17 -11.56
CA ARG A 132 13.61 2.86 -11.68
C ARG A 132 12.12 2.91 -11.33
N GLN A 133 11.64 4.00 -10.75
CA GLN A 133 10.24 4.16 -10.39
C GLN A 133 9.46 4.64 -11.60
N HIS A 134 9.00 3.68 -12.42
CA HIS A 134 8.42 3.98 -13.71
C HIS A 134 7.15 4.83 -13.62
N HIS A 135 6.41 4.76 -12.52
CA HIS A 135 5.21 5.57 -12.25
C HIS A 135 5.49 7.08 -12.33
N ILE A 136 6.69 7.52 -11.93
CA ILE A 136 7.10 8.93 -12.04
C ILE A 136 7.01 9.44 -13.49
N TYR A 137 7.22 8.55 -14.47
CA TYR A 137 7.24 8.90 -15.89
C TYR A 137 5.91 8.63 -16.58
N SER A 138 5.26 7.50 -16.26
CA SER A 138 4.06 7.03 -16.95
C SER A 138 2.75 7.52 -16.33
N SER A 139 2.75 7.78 -15.02
CA SER A 139 1.55 8.12 -14.25
C SER A 139 1.91 9.08 -13.11
N PRO A 140 2.29 10.34 -13.45
CA PRO A 140 2.68 11.33 -12.46
C PRO A 140 1.61 11.54 -11.40
N PHE A 141 2.03 11.67 -10.13
CA PHE A 141 1.17 11.89 -8.97
C PHE A 141 0.17 10.77 -8.64
N TYR A 142 0.26 9.63 -9.31
CA TYR A 142 -0.58 8.47 -9.00
C TYR A 142 -0.07 7.69 -7.78
N TYR A 143 1.24 7.68 -7.53
CA TYR A 143 1.85 6.75 -6.57
C TYR A 143 1.38 6.96 -5.12
N ILE A 144 0.92 8.17 -4.78
CA ILE A 144 0.35 8.46 -3.45
C ILE A 144 -0.96 7.70 -3.20
N ASP A 145 -1.71 7.37 -4.25
CA ASP A 145 -2.96 6.63 -4.16
C ASP A 145 -2.76 5.25 -3.51
N TYR A 146 -1.62 4.61 -3.79
CA TYR A 146 -1.24 3.37 -3.11
C TYR A 146 -1.03 3.56 -1.60
N CYS A 147 -0.51 4.70 -1.15
CA CYS A 147 -0.31 4.97 0.27
C CYS A 147 -1.64 5.16 1.00
N LEU A 148 -2.59 5.86 0.38
CA LEU A 148 -3.94 6.03 0.89
C LEU A 148 -4.64 4.66 0.99
N ALA A 149 -4.58 3.88 -0.08
CA ALA A 149 -5.14 2.55 -0.13
C ALA A 149 -4.49 1.58 0.87
N GLN A 150 -3.16 1.66 1.03
CA GLN A 150 -2.43 0.82 2.00
C GLN A 150 -2.85 1.14 3.44
N THR A 151 -3.09 2.42 3.76
CA THR A 151 -3.58 2.81 5.08
C THR A 151 -4.95 2.18 5.36
N VAL A 152 -5.87 2.21 4.41
CA VAL A 152 -7.18 1.55 4.53
C VAL A 152 -7.05 0.02 4.56
N ALA A 153 -6.15 -0.56 3.78
CA ALA A 153 -5.89 -1.99 3.81
C ALA A 153 -5.35 -2.47 5.17
N LEU A 154 -4.54 -1.64 5.83
CA LEU A 154 -4.09 -1.89 7.22
C LEU A 154 -5.24 -1.76 8.22
N GLU A 155 -6.21 -0.87 8.00
CA GLU A 155 -7.44 -0.82 8.80
C GLU A 155 -8.23 -2.13 8.66
N PHE A 156 -8.43 -2.63 7.45
CA PHE A 156 -9.02 -3.95 7.21
C PHE A 156 -8.21 -5.06 7.88
N TRP A 157 -6.89 -5.05 7.77
CA TRP A 157 -6.04 -6.00 8.45
C TRP A 157 -6.27 -5.99 9.97
N ALA A 158 -6.34 -4.82 10.60
CA ALA A 158 -6.61 -4.71 12.03
C ALA A 158 -8.01 -5.22 12.42
N MET A 159 -9.00 -5.03 11.53
CA MET A 159 -10.34 -5.61 11.71
C MET A 159 -10.31 -7.14 11.56
N ILE A 160 -9.59 -7.67 10.57
CA ILE A 160 -9.42 -9.12 10.33
C ILE A 160 -8.82 -9.81 11.56
N GLN A 161 -7.86 -9.17 12.25
CA GLN A 161 -7.29 -9.73 13.49
C GLN A 161 -8.32 -9.87 14.62
N LYS A 162 -9.41 -9.13 14.57
CA LYS A 162 -10.51 -9.20 15.56
C LYS A 162 -11.60 -10.15 15.11
N ASP A 163 -12.13 -9.96 13.92
CA ASP A 163 -13.22 -10.77 13.33
C ASP A 163 -13.18 -10.67 11.80
N LEU A 164 -12.75 -11.75 11.15
CA LEU A 164 -12.69 -11.85 9.69
C LEU A 164 -14.06 -11.65 9.03
N GLY A 165 -15.12 -12.20 9.64
CA GLY A 165 -16.47 -12.11 9.08
C GLY A 165 -17.04 -10.71 9.14
N ASP A 166 -16.70 -9.96 10.17
CA ASP A 166 -17.12 -8.56 10.30
C ASP A 166 -16.30 -7.66 9.37
N ALA A 167 -14.99 -7.84 9.32
CA ALA A 167 -14.13 -7.16 8.35
C ALA A 167 -14.62 -7.36 6.91
N TRP A 168 -15.05 -8.58 6.57
CA TRP A 168 -15.61 -8.89 5.25
C TRP A 168 -16.89 -8.13 4.95
N LYS A 169 -17.78 -7.93 5.94
CA LYS A 169 -19.00 -7.11 5.75
C LYS A 169 -18.66 -5.66 5.39
N HIS A 170 -17.69 -5.07 6.09
CA HIS A 170 -17.20 -3.72 5.80
C HIS A 170 -16.56 -3.65 4.40
N TYR A 171 -15.72 -4.64 4.04
CA TYR A 171 -15.13 -4.73 2.71
C TYR A 171 -16.21 -4.86 1.62
N MET A 172 -17.24 -5.66 1.84
CA MET A 172 -18.38 -5.76 0.91
C MET A 172 -19.17 -4.47 0.83
N ALA A 173 -19.41 -3.78 1.96
CA ALA A 173 -20.08 -2.49 1.97
C ALA A 173 -19.31 -1.44 1.18
N TYR A 174 -17.98 -1.48 1.21
CA TYR A 174 -17.10 -0.67 0.36
C TYR A 174 -17.23 -1.08 -1.11
N THR A 175 -17.06 -2.36 -1.41
CA THR A 175 -16.95 -2.90 -2.76
C THR A 175 -18.21 -2.75 -3.58
N VAL A 176 -19.39 -2.99 -3.00
CA VAL A 176 -20.68 -2.96 -3.75
C VAL A 176 -21.06 -1.57 -4.23
N GLN A 177 -20.38 -0.53 -3.81
CA GLN A 177 -20.66 0.84 -4.25
C GLN A 177 -20.05 1.16 -5.63
N GLY A 178 -19.01 0.42 -6.05
CA GLY A 178 -18.27 0.66 -7.29
C GLY A 178 -17.81 2.13 -7.38
N GLY A 179 -17.78 2.70 -8.57
CA GLY A 179 -17.42 4.09 -8.84
C GLY A 179 -18.56 5.08 -8.70
N SER A 180 -19.62 4.77 -7.93
CA SER A 180 -20.79 5.65 -7.81
C SER A 180 -20.65 6.74 -6.74
N ARG A 181 -19.56 6.77 -6.02
CA ARG A 181 -19.26 7.69 -4.92
C ARG A 181 -17.82 8.16 -4.96
N THR A 182 -17.52 9.25 -4.25
CA THR A 182 -16.16 9.70 -4.01
C THR A 182 -15.44 8.71 -3.08
N PHE A 183 -14.13 8.70 -3.08
CA PHE A 183 -13.32 7.85 -2.21
C PHE A 183 -13.72 7.99 -0.73
N THR A 184 -13.82 9.21 -0.24
CA THR A 184 -14.20 9.49 1.15
C THR A 184 -15.63 9.06 1.49
N ASP A 185 -16.57 9.14 0.54
CA ASP A 185 -17.93 8.63 0.74
C ASP A 185 -17.95 7.09 0.76
N LEU A 186 -17.14 6.43 -0.07
CA LEU A 186 -16.98 4.96 -0.04
C LEU A 186 -16.54 4.48 1.34
N LEU A 187 -15.51 5.13 1.91
CA LEU A 187 -15.00 4.81 3.24
C LEU A 187 -16.07 5.01 4.31
N LYS A 188 -16.68 6.21 4.34
CA LYS A 188 -17.72 6.54 5.31
C LYS A 188 -18.89 5.57 5.28
N ASN A 189 -19.38 5.22 4.09
CA ASN A 189 -20.50 4.29 3.93
C ASN A 189 -20.14 2.85 4.32
N ALA A 190 -18.86 2.50 4.26
CA ALA A 190 -18.34 1.22 4.73
C ALA A 190 -17.99 1.21 6.24
N GLY A 191 -18.12 2.35 6.94
CA GLY A 191 -17.76 2.47 8.35
C GLY A 191 -16.26 2.44 8.60
N LEU A 192 -15.45 2.94 7.63
CA LEU A 192 -14.00 3.04 7.69
C LEU A 192 -13.57 4.47 8.03
N GLU A 193 -12.41 4.61 8.65
CA GLU A 193 -11.79 5.90 8.89
C GLU A 193 -11.16 6.45 7.60
N SER A 194 -10.95 7.75 7.57
CA SER A 194 -10.33 8.39 6.41
C SER A 194 -8.80 8.36 6.54
N PRO A 195 -8.04 7.91 5.52
CA PRO A 195 -6.58 7.95 5.54
C PRO A 195 -6.02 9.37 5.50
N PHE A 196 -6.86 10.39 5.28
CA PHE A 196 -6.50 11.80 5.42
C PHE A 196 -6.55 12.28 6.87
N ASP A 197 -7.11 11.50 7.79
CA ASP A 197 -7.13 11.82 9.21
C ASP A 197 -5.91 11.17 9.90
N GLU A 198 -5.15 11.97 10.63
CA GLU A 198 -3.96 11.50 11.35
C GLU A 198 -4.28 10.37 12.33
N SER A 199 -5.47 10.37 12.92
CA SER A 199 -5.94 9.31 13.82
C SER A 199 -5.98 7.94 13.16
N CYS A 200 -6.42 7.86 11.89
CA CYS A 200 -6.46 6.61 11.14
C CYS A 200 -5.06 6.02 11.00
N LEU A 201 -4.11 6.78 10.43
CA LEU A 201 -2.73 6.32 10.24
C LEU A 201 -2.07 5.94 11.57
N ARG A 202 -2.26 6.75 12.61
CA ARG A 202 -1.73 6.48 13.95
C ARG A 202 -2.32 5.20 14.55
N GLY A 203 -3.61 4.97 14.36
CA GLY A 203 -4.31 3.78 14.84
C GLY A 203 -3.81 2.50 14.18
N VAL A 204 -3.69 2.48 12.84
CA VAL A 204 -3.22 1.30 12.11
C VAL A 204 -1.74 1.02 12.38
N CYS A 205 -0.90 2.06 12.49
CA CYS A 205 0.51 1.89 12.85
C CYS A 205 0.67 1.29 14.25
N ALA A 206 -0.08 1.79 15.24
CA ALA A 206 -0.01 1.24 16.61
C ALA A 206 -0.48 -0.22 16.68
N ALA A 207 -1.54 -0.58 15.95
CA ALA A 207 -2.01 -1.97 15.88
C ALA A 207 -0.97 -2.90 15.23
N ALA A 208 -0.34 -2.43 14.16
CA ALA A 208 0.67 -3.21 13.45
C ALA A 208 1.97 -3.34 14.27
N GLU A 209 2.43 -2.28 14.93
CA GLU A 209 3.56 -2.30 15.85
C GLU A 209 3.33 -3.32 16.97
N GLN A 210 2.18 -3.27 17.64
CA GLN A 210 1.83 -4.21 18.69
C GLN A 210 1.87 -5.67 18.20
N TRP A 211 1.37 -5.93 16.99
CA TRP A 211 1.39 -7.28 16.42
C TRP A 211 2.81 -7.73 16.09
N LEU A 212 3.63 -6.88 15.45
CA LEU A 212 5.01 -7.19 15.11
C LEU A 212 5.87 -7.41 16.36
N ASP A 213 5.71 -6.59 17.40
CA ASP A 213 6.45 -6.73 18.67
C ASP A 213 6.08 -8.01 19.42
N SER A 214 4.83 -8.46 19.31
CA SER A 214 4.37 -9.71 19.93
C SER A 214 4.72 -10.94 19.10
N PHE A 215 5.24 -10.75 17.88
CA PHE A 215 5.48 -11.86 16.96
C PHE A 215 6.69 -12.71 17.41
N ASP A 216 6.48 -14.02 17.56
CA ASP A 216 7.55 -14.93 17.90
C ASP A 216 8.47 -15.20 16.70
N MET A 217 9.68 -14.66 16.75
CA MET A 217 10.72 -14.83 15.71
C MET A 217 11.45 -16.17 15.79
N THR A 218 11.12 -17.05 16.74
CA THR A 218 11.81 -18.35 16.91
C THR A 218 11.64 -19.22 15.66
N GLY A 219 12.75 -19.66 15.09
CA GLY A 219 12.77 -20.52 13.90
C GLY A 219 12.59 -19.80 12.56
N ILE A 220 12.43 -18.47 12.56
CA ILE A 220 12.41 -17.68 11.33
C ILE A 220 13.86 -17.33 10.95
N ARG A 221 14.29 -17.72 9.76
CA ARG A 221 15.64 -17.47 9.21
C ARG A 221 15.55 -16.73 7.87
#